data_cd949a15b7a85e1f176e9bd797acda5e
#
_entry.id   cd949a15b7a85e1f176e9bd797acda5e
#
_cell.length_a   1.000
_cell.length_b   1.000
_cell.length_c   1.000
_cell.angle_alpha   90.00
_cell.angle_beta   90.00
_cell.angle_gamma   90.00
#
_symmetry.space_group_name_H-M   'P 1'
#
loop_
_entity.id
_entity.type
_entity.pdbx_description
1 polymer ?
#
loop_
_entity_poly.entity_id
_entity_poly.type
_entity_poly.pdbx_seq_one_letter_code
_entity_poly.pdbx_strand_id
1 'polypeptide(L)'
;NVRFRIGQKNMAGEIQAENACGAENCSNFIFDHCSFGWSVEENMNTADCHFLTVQYSIVHEGLYNAGHSKGSRGYGCQWGGSPATYHHNLLAHNQSRSCRFNGARGEDNVVFIEYVNNVNYNYGTRGACYGGENTAQIASYNGLNSAHECNFMNNYYLSGNASDKSSVVFVNVSYARDGATSWAPSKWYVSGNYARGFASASTNNWVGVTVETYSKDDVKSEERIVPQNAYHKLSLIHI
;
A
#
# COMPACT_ATOMS: atom_id res chain seq x y z
N ASN A 1 13.94 -13.22 10.22
CA ASN A 1 13.71 -14.22 9.15
C ASN A 1 12.56 -15.18 9.50
N VAL A 2 11.32 -14.78 9.20
CA VAL A 2 10.12 -15.60 9.45
C VAL A 2 9.35 -15.76 8.16
N ARG A 3 8.73 -16.92 7.97
CA ARG A 3 7.82 -17.18 6.85
C ARG A 3 6.40 -17.35 7.36
N PHE A 4 5.49 -16.54 6.82
CA PHE A 4 4.07 -16.57 7.13
C PHE A 4 3.33 -17.20 5.94
N ARG A 5 2.68 -18.33 6.16
CA ARG A 5 1.93 -19.10 5.15
C ARG A 5 0.72 -19.75 5.79
N ILE A 6 -0.45 -19.39 5.31
CA ILE A 6 -1.69 -20.05 5.73
C ILE A 6 -2.00 -21.22 4.79
N GLY A 7 -2.02 -20.96 3.51
CA GLY A 7 -2.40 -21.92 2.50
C GLY A 7 -3.90 -22.25 2.50
N GLN A 8 -4.36 -22.86 1.44
CA GLN A 8 -5.76 -23.22 1.25
C GLN A 8 -6.18 -24.47 2.04
N LYS A 9 -5.29 -25.42 2.21
CA LYS A 9 -5.62 -26.74 2.75
C LYS A 9 -6.11 -26.75 4.20
N ASN A 10 -5.66 -25.78 4.98
CA ASN A 10 -6.05 -25.66 6.38
C ASN A 10 -7.41 -25.00 6.60
N MET A 11 -8.06 -24.58 5.53
CA MET A 11 -9.32 -23.84 5.55
C MET A 11 -10.51 -24.65 5.03
N ALA A 12 -10.37 -25.99 4.97
CA ALA A 12 -11.44 -26.88 4.53
C ALA A 12 -12.58 -26.88 5.57
N GLY A 13 -13.67 -26.21 5.24
CA GLY A 13 -14.89 -26.18 6.06
C GLY A 13 -15.41 -24.76 6.36
N GLU A 14 -14.56 -23.82 6.71
CA GLU A 14 -14.94 -22.43 6.94
C GLU A 14 -13.82 -21.50 6.46
N ILE A 15 -13.86 -21.17 5.18
CA ILE A 15 -12.90 -20.23 4.61
C ILE A 15 -13.26 -18.83 5.09
N GLN A 16 -12.63 -18.41 6.15
CA GLN A 16 -12.68 -17.06 6.67
C GLN A 16 -11.74 -16.15 5.87
N ALA A 17 -11.96 -14.85 5.95
CA ALA A 17 -11.05 -13.84 5.41
C ALA A 17 -9.77 -13.80 6.27
N GLU A 18 -8.80 -14.64 5.96
CA GLU A 18 -7.60 -14.81 6.76
C GLU A 18 -6.38 -14.26 6.03
N ASN A 19 -5.69 -13.35 6.70
CA ASN A 19 -4.39 -12.85 6.27
C ASN A 19 -3.28 -13.83 6.69
N ALA A 20 -2.22 -13.94 5.89
CA ALA A 20 -1.07 -14.75 6.33
C ALA A 20 -0.35 -14.10 7.53
N CYS A 21 -0.35 -12.78 7.58
CA CYS A 21 0.11 -12.00 8.72
C CYS A 21 -0.74 -10.74 8.84
N GLY A 22 -1.18 -10.43 10.05
CA GLY A 22 -1.89 -9.19 10.38
C GLY A 22 -1.30 -8.52 11.61
N ALA A 23 -1.24 -7.21 11.59
CA ALA A 23 -0.94 -6.37 12.75
C ALA A 23 -1.96 -5.24 12.80
N GLU A 24 -2.61 -5.08 13.93
CA GLU A 24 -3.66 -4.09 14.13
C GLU A 24 -3.51 -3.46 15.52
N ASN A 25 -3.66 -2.14 15.61
CA ASN A 25 -3.52 -1.40 16.87
C ASN A 25 -2.20 -1.67 17.61
N CYS A 26 -1.11 -1.86 16.86
CA CYS A 26 0.21 -2.16 17.39
C CYS A 26 1.17 -1.00 17.19
N SER A 27 2.22 -0.92 17.99
CA SER A 27 3.23 0.12 17.82
C SER A 27 4.65 -0.36 18.07
N ASN A 28 5.63 0.37 17.52
CA ASN A 28 7.07 0.17 17.75
C ASN A 28 7.56 -1.22 17.32
N PHE A 29 7.31 -1.60 16.06
CA PHE A 29 7.74 -2.91 15.56
C PHE A 29 8.34 -2.84 14.16
N ILE A 30 9.15 -3.85 13.85
CA ILE A 30 9.80 -4.03 12.54
C ILE A 30 9.59 -5.47 12.06
N PHE A 31 9.14 -5.61 10.80
CA PHE A 31 9.30 -6.85 10.05
C PHE A 31 10.52 -6.74 9.15
N ASP A 32 11.52 -7.55 9.43
CA ASP A 32 12.80 -7.53 8.73
C ASP A 32 13.14 -8.91 8.18
N HIS A 33 13.49 -9.00 6.88
CA HIS A 33 13.84 -10.24 6.19
C HIS A 33 12.77 -11.33 6.34
N CYS A 34 11.50 -10.95 6.25
CA CYS A 34 10.36 -11.85 6.36
C CYS A 34 9.78 -12.21 4.99
N SER A 35 8.96 -13.24 4.95
CA SER A 35 8.26 -13.65 3.75
C SER A 35 6.80 -13.95 4.05
N PHE A 36 5.91 -13.28 3.31
CA PHE A 36 4.45 -13.34 3.47
C PHE A 36 3.84 -13.85 2.16
N GLY A 37 3.05 -14.90 2.24
CA GLY A 37 2.45 -15.45 1.02
C GLY A 37 1.44 -16.56 1.28
N TRP A 38 0.78 -16.98 0.20
CA TRP A 38 -0.20 -18.05 0.16
C TRP A 38 -1.40 -17.83 1.07
N SER A 39 -1.80 -16.56 1.18
CA SER A 39 -3.03 -16.19 1.87
C SER A 39 -4.23 -16.27 0.93
N VAL A 40 -5.39 -16.49 1.48
CA VAL A 40 -6.67 -16.42 0.75
C VAL A 40 -7.30 -15.03 0.79
N GLU A 41 -6.81 -14.12 1.61
CA GLU A 41 -7.14 -12.68 1.64
C GLU A 41 -5.86 -11.88 1.35
N GLU A 42 -5.35 -11.05 2.24
CA GLU A 42 -4.04 -10.42 2.10
C GLU A 42 -2.89 -11.29 2.61
N ASN A 43 -1.77 -11.27 1.91
CA ASN A 43 -0.56 -11.89 2.44
C ASN A 43 -0.04 -11.16 3.70
N MET A 44 -0.23 -9.84 3.76
CA MET A 44 0.11 -9.04 4.92
C MET A 44 -0.84 -7.85 5.06
N ASN A 45 -1.35 -7.64 6.27
CA ASN A 45 -2.17 -6.48 6.61
C ASN A 45 -1.59 -5.73 7.82
N THR A 46 -1.56 -4.41 7.73
CA THR A 46 -1.29 -3.52 8.87
C THR A 46 -2.36 -2.46 8.92
N ALA A 47 -2.97 -2.26 10.08
CA ALA A 47 -4.02 -1.27 10.28
C ALA A 47 -3.86 -0.59 11.63
N ASP A 48 -4.07 0.73 11.68
CA ASP A 48 -3.99 1.54 12.90
C ASP A 48 -2.74 1.25 13.74
N CYS A 49 -1.60 1.10 13.05
CA CYS A 49 -0.31 0.81 13.65
C CYS A 49 0.55 2.07 13.69
N HIS A 50 1.42 2.17 14.69
CA HIS A 50 2.28 3.33 14.87
C HIS A 50 3.76 2.94 14.93
N PHE A 51 4.62 3.76 14.32
CA PHE A 51 6.07 3.55 14.32
C PHE A 51 6.46 2.15 13.82
N LEU A 52 6.00 1.83 12.62
CA LEU A 52 6.27 0.52 12.02
C LEU A 52 7.20 0.63 10.83
N THR A 53 7.98 -0.42 10.62
CA THR A 53 8.79 -0.62 9.43
C THR A 53 8.63 -2.04 8.89
N VAL A 54 8.46 -2.15 7.57
CA VAL A 54 8.58 -3.43 6.85
C VAL A 54 9.69 -3.30 5.83
N GLN A 55 10.73 -4.11 5.99
CA GLN A 55 11.92 -3.99 5.17
C GLN A 55 12.51 -5.33 4.75
N TYR A 56 13.23 -5.33 3.61
CA TYR A 56 13.95 -6.47 3.06
C TYR A 56 13.12 -7.76 3.04
N SER A 57 11.83 -7.61 2.83
CA SER A 57 10.85 -8.68 2.95
C SER A 57 10.20 -8.98 1.59
N ILE A 58 9.55 -10.15 1.50
CA ILE A 58 8.88 -10.58 0.27
C ILE A 58 7.40 -10.78 0.56
N VAL A 59 6.54 -10.14 -0.23
CA VAL A 59 5.08 -10.32 -0.22
C VAL A 59 4.66 -10.92 -1.55
N HIS A 60 4.26 -12.18 -1.57
CA HIS A 60 4.12 -12.88 -2.84
C HIS A 60 3.03 -13.94 -2.89
N GLU A 61 2.59 -14.26 -4.12
CA GLU A 61 1.75 -15.40 -4.45
C GLU A 61 0.48 -15.50 -3.58
N GLY A 62 -0.29 -14.41 -3.52
CA GLY A 62 -1.64 -14.46 -2.96
C GLY A 62 -2.51 -15.44 -3.74
N LEU A 63 -3.27 -16.28 -3.05
CA LEU A 63 -4.07 -17.36 -3.65
C LEU A 63 -5.35 -16.79 -4.26
N TYR A 64 -5.45 -16.82 -5.60
CA TYR A 64 -6.54 -16.15 -6.33
C TYR A 64 -7.88 -16.86 -6.20
N ASN A 65 -7.95 -18.14 -6.55
CA ASN A 65 -9.17 -18.94 -6.52
C ASN A 65 -9.17 -19.93 -5.35
N ALA A 66 -9.00 -19.44 -4.15
CA ALA A 66 -8.81 -20.26 -2.97
C ALA A 66 -10.09 -20.55 -2.18
N GLY A 67 -11.26 -20.19 -2.71
CA GLY A 67 -12.57 -20.47 -2.09
C GLY A 67 -12.98 -19.45 -1.03
N HIS A 68 -12.42 -18.24 -1.03
CA HIS A 68 -12.85 -17.17 -0.13
C HIS A 68 -14.32 -16.82 -0.32
N SER A 69 -15.08 -16.58 0.78
CA SER A 69 -16.52 -16.30 0.76
C SER A 69 -16.95 -15.10 -0.09
N LYS A 70 -16.05 -14.11 -0.26
CA LYS A 70 -16.27 -12.93 -1.11
C LYS A 70 -15.76 -13.09 -2.55
N GLY A 71 -15.43 -14.31 -2.99
CA GLY A 71 -14.91 -14.60 -4.32
C GLY A 71 -13.39 -14.57 -4.43
N SER A 72 -12.89 -14.49 -5.67
CA SER A 72 -11.45 -14.54 -5.94
C SER A 72 -10.70 -13.34 -5.37
N ARG A 73 -9.57 -13.60 -4.72
CA ARG A 73 -8.72 -12.60 -4.06
C ARG A 73 -7.32 -12.52 -4.65
N GLY A 74 -6.32 -13.18 -4.09
CA GLY A 74 -4.93 -13.14 -4.54
C GLY A 74 -4.24 -11.82 -4.22
N TYR A 75 -4.53 -11.28 -3.06
CA TYR A 75 -4.05 -9.97 -2.65
C TYR A 75 -2.64 -10.01 -2.03
N GLY A 76 -1.82 -9.02 -2.38
CA GLY A 76 -0.51 -8.83 -1.78
C GLY A 76 -0.62 -8.30 -0.36
N CYS A 77 -0.76 -7.00 -0.22
CA CYS A 77 -0.80 -6.40 1.10
C CYS A 77 -1.77 -5.22 1.19
N GLN A 78 -2.26 -5.01 2.38
CA GLN A 78 -2.94 -3.80 2.79
C GLN A 78 -2.11 -3.13 3.88
N TRP A 79 -1.41 -2.08 3.49
CA TRP A 79 -0.46 -1.38 4.35
C TRP A 79 -1.02 -0.04 4.81
N GLY A 80 -1.08 0.12 6.11
CA GLY A 80 -1.53 1.33 6.78
C GLY A 80 -0.61 1.66 7.96
N GLY A 81 -1.06 2.55 8.80
CA GLY A 81 -0.34 3.01 9.97
C GLY A 81 0.31 4.37 9.79
N SER A 82 0.72 4.98 10.91
CA SER A 82 1.29 6.33 10.94
C SER A 82 2.19 6.55 12.17
N PRO A 83 3.44 6.92 12.00
CA PRO A 83 4.23 6.84 10.77
C PRO A 83 4.55 5.39 10.41
N ALA A 84 4.63 5.12 9.11
CA ALA A 84 4.97 3.80 8.60
C ALA A 84 5.98 3.90 7.46
N THR A 85 6.96 3.00 7.44
CA THR A 85 7.93 2.92 6.37
C THR A 85 7.97 1.51 5.79
N TYR A 86 7.77 1.43 4.48
CA TYR A 86 7.80 0.20 3.70
C TYR A 86 8.89 0.33 2.65
N HIS A 87 10.03 -0.33 2.87
CA HIS A 87 11.16 -0.15 1.98
C HIS A 87 11.96 -1.42 1.69
N HIS A 88 12.59 -1.45 0.52
CA HIS A 88 13.44 -2.56 0.06
C HIS A 88 12.70 -3.91 0.07
N ASN A 89 11.41 -3.91 -0.20
CA ASN A 89 10.62 -5.12 -0.28
C ASN A 89 10.41 -5.56 -1.74
N LEU A 90 10.22 -6.84 -1.93
CA LEU A 90 9.75 -7.42 -3.18
C LEU A 90 8.27 -7.79 -3.06
N LEU A 91 7.42 -7.16 -3.87
CA LEU A 91 6.02 -7.55 -4.03
C LEU A 91 5.87 -8.26 -5.37
N ALA A 92 5.53 -9.54 -5.36
CA ALA A 92 5.57 -10.34 -6.57
C ALA A 92 4.39 -11.31 -6.70
N HIS A 93 3.91 -11.48 -7.95
CA HIS A 93 2.88 -12.47 -8.28
C HIS A 93 1.58 -12.33 -7.49
N ASN A 94 1.19 -11.13 -7.14
CA ASN A 94 -0.10 -10.85 -6.53
C ASN A 94 -1.07 -10.33 -7.59
N GLN A 95 -2.30 -10.81 -7.57
CA GLN A 95 -3.34 -10.39 -8.52
C GLN A 95 -3.71 -8.91 -8.35
N SER A 96 -3.64 -8.40 -7.13
CA SER A 96 -3.94 -7.03 -6.76
C SER A 96 -3.24 -6.67 -5.45
N ARG A 97 -3.29 -5.42 -5.07
CA ARG A 97 -2.73 -4.91 -3.80
C ARG A 97 -1.22 -5.13 -3.65
N SER A 98 -0.49 -4.68 -4.63
CA SER A 98 0.99 -4.66 -4.57
C SER A 98 1.56 -3.24 -4.45
N CYS A 99 1.14 -2.41 -3.45
CA CYS A 99 0.27 -2.67 -2.31
C CYS A 99 -1.07 -1.90 -2.39
N ARG A 100 -1.97 -2.11 -1.42
CA ARG A 100 -3.05 -1.18 -1.10
C ARG A 100 -2.66 -0.34 0.12
N PHE A 101 -2.69 0.98 -0.03
CA PHE A 101 -2.53 1.90 1.10
C PHE A 101 -3.86 2.01 1.83
N ASN A 102 -3.85 1.75 3.11
CA ASN A 102 -5.09 1.63 3.89
C ASN A 102 -5.80 2.97 4.10
N GLY A 103 -5.11 4.07 3.82
CA GLY A 103 -5.64 5.41 4.04
C GLY A 103 -5.78 5.76 5.51
N ALA A 104 -6.34 6.93 5.75
CA ALA A 104 -6.63 7.39 7.10
C ALA A 104 -7.92 6.71 7.60
N ARG A 105 -7.76 5.78 8.53
CA ARG A 105 -8.83 5.05 9.21
C ARG A 105 -8.51 5.00 10.70
N GLY A 106 -9.50 4.86 11.54
CA GLY A 106 -9.27 4.81 12.98
C GLY A 106 -8.97 6.19 13.60
N GLU A 107 -8.02 6.26 14.50
CA GLU A 107 -7.80 7.42 15.37
C GLU A 107 -6.81 8.46 14.80
N ASP A 108 -6.08 8.12 13.77
CA ASP A 108 -5.07 9.01 13.20
C ASP A 108 -5.68 10.11 12.33
N ASN A 109 -5.41 11.35 12.69
CA ASN A 109 -5.83 12.50 11.88
C ASN A 109 -5.00 12.65 10.61
N VAL A 110 -3.73 12.28 10.68
CA VAL A 110 -2.80 12.28 9.55
C VAL A 110 -2.12 10.92 9.50
N VAL A 111 -2.26 10.23 8.38
CA VAL A 111 -1.51 9.01 8.09
C VAL A 111 -0.32 9.38 7.23
N PHE A 112 0.87 9.10 7.71
CA PHE A 112 2.10 9.33 6.96
C PHE A 112 2.79 8.01 6.63
N ILE A 113 2.97 7.78 5.33
CA ILE A 113 3.59 6.55 4.82
C ILE A 113 4.77 6.91 3.90
N GLU A 114 5.88 6.23 4.10
CA GLU A 114 6.97 6.15 3.13
C GLU A 114 6.96 4.78 2.43
N TYR A 115 6.77 4.80 1.12
CA TYR A 115 6.87 3.62 0.25
C TYR A 115 8.06 3.82 -0.69
N VAL A 116 9.21 3.24 -0.34
CA VAL A 116 10.49 3.63 -0.92
C VAL A 116 11.35 2.42 -1.29
N ASN A 117 11.99 2.47 -2.46
CA ASN A 117 12.94 1.45 -2.90
C ASN A 117 12.37 0.02 -2.95
N ASN A 118 11.08 -0.13 -3.22
CA ASN A 118 10.47 -1.44 -3.37
C ASN A 118 10.50 -1.90 -4.83
N VAL A 119 10.40 -3.21 -5.02
CA VAL A 119 10.25 -3.83 -6.33
C VAL A 119 8.85 -4.42 -6.45
N ASN A 120 8.12 -4.02 -7.49
CA ASN A 120 6.83 -4.58 -7.85
C ASN A 120 6.98 -5.41 -9.12
N TYR A 121 6.90 -6.73 -8.99
CA TYR A 121 7.07 -7.66 -10.10
C TYR A 121 5.80 -8.46 -10.38
N ASN A 122 5.48 -8.58 -11.67
CA ASN A 122 4.33 -9.37 -12.13
C ASN A 122 3.06 -9.05 -11.34
N TYR A 123 2.82 -7.75 -11.14
CA TYR A 123 1.61 -7.22 -10.53
C TYR A 123 0.40 -7.43 -11.42
N GLY A 124 -0.79 -7.53 -10.85
CA GLY A 124 -2.01 -7.79 -11.60
C GLY A 124 -2.44 -6.63 -12.51
N THR A 125 -3.51 -6.85 -13.25
CA THR A 125 -3.98 -5.96 -14.34
C THR A 125 -4.53 -4.60 -13.90
N ARG A 126 -4.80 -4.41 -12.62
CA ARG A 126 -5.38 -3.16 -12.08
C ARG A 126 -4.34 -2.13 -11.60
N GLY A 127 -3.10 -2.25 -12.06
CA GLY A 127 -1.98 -1.49 -11.53
C GLY A 127 -1.36 -2.13 -10.29
N ALA A 128 -0.20 -1.64 -9.89
CA ALA A 128 0.54 -2.23 -8.78
C ALA A 128 -0.02 -1.80 -7.42
N CYS A 129 -0.13 -0.49 -7.22
CA CYS A 129 -0.55 0.08 -5.95
C CYS A 129 -1.84 0.90 -6.10
N TYR A 130 -2.59 1.03 -5.02
CA TYR A 130 -3.73 1.95 -4.94
C TYR A 130 -4.10 2.25 -3.49
N GLY A 131 -4.97 3.23 -3.30
CA GLY A 131 -5.51 3.57 -1.98
C GLY A 131 -5.16 4.97 -1.54
N GLY A 132 -5.00 5.15 -0.24
CA GLY A 132 -4.77 6.47 0.36
C GLY A 132 -6.05 7.27 0.56
N GLU A 133 -7.20 6.58 0.55
CA GLU A 133 -8.48 7.21 0.79
C GLU A 133 -8.62 7.73 2.23
N ASN A 134 -9.27 8.86 2.38
CA ASN A 134 -9.81 9.30 3.66
C ASN A 134 -11.19 8.71 3.86
N THR A 135 -11.55 8.33 5.06
CA THR A 135 -12.84 7.69 5.36
C THR A 135 -13.73 8.57 6.24
N ALA A 136 -15.05 8.35 6.12
CA ALA A 136 -16.05 9.08 6.92
C ALA A 136 -15.87 8.86 8.43
N GLN A 137 -15.33 7.72 8.83
CA GLN A 137 -15.09 7.41 10.23
C GLN A 137 -14.17 8.42 10.91
N ILE A 138 -13.24 9.00 10.16
CA ILE A 138 -12.29 9.96 10.69
C ILE A 138 -12.87 11.37 10.76
N ALA A 139 -13.84 11.74 9.89
CA ALA A 139 -14.54 13.03 10.01
C ALA A 139 -15.39 13.12 11.27
N SER A 140 -15.96 12.01 11.70
CA SER A 140 -16.70 11.98 12.97
C SER A 140 -15.77 12.03 14.17
N TYR A 141 -14.48 11.77 13.97
CA TYR A 141 -13.47 11.76 15.02
C TYR A 141 -12.90 13.18 15.19
N ASN A 142 -13.35 13.87 16.20
CA ASN A 142 -12.87 15.20 16.62
C ASN A 142 -13.04 16.37 15.62
N GLY A 143 -13.82 16.23 14.55
CA GLY A 143 -14.02 17.32 13.58
C GLY A 143 -12.75 17.74 12.84
N LEU A 144 -11.70 16.94 12.85
CA LEU A 144 -10.45 17.19 12.17
C LEU A 144 -10.47 16.53 10.78
N ASN A 145 -10.05 17.27 9.77
CA ASN A 145 -9.81 16.70 8.45
C ASN A 145 -8.67 15.71 8.53
N SER A 146 -8.96 14.44 8.31
CA SER A 146 -7.90 13.45 8.19
C SER A 146 -7.23 13.59 6.84
N ALA A 147 -5.93 13.45 6.81
CA ALA A 147 -5.14 13.49 5.60
C ALA A 147 -4.27 12.24 5.51
N HIS A 148 -4.25 11.64 4.33
CA HIS A 148 -3.23 10.64 4.01
C HIS A 148 -2.10 11.33 3.26
N GLU A 149 -0.89 11.19 3.76
CA GLU A 149 0.33 11.71 3.16
C GLU A 149 1.26 10.57 2.81
N CYS A 150 1.79 10.56 1.59
CA CYS A 150 2.65 9.48 1.14
C CYS A 150 3.86 10.01 0.35
N ASN A 151 5.05 9.57 0.74
CA ASN A 151 6.24 9.65 -0.08
C ASN A 151 6.41 8.33 -0.85
N PHE A 152 6.12 8.36 -2.14
CA PHE A 152 6.17 7.22 -3.03
C PHE A 152 7.37 7.34 -3.97
N MET A 153 8.52 6.75 -3.57
CA MET A 153 9.79 7.09 -4.19
C MET A 153 10.64 5.90 -4.57
N ASN A 154 11.37 6.05 -5.68
CA ASN A 154 12.46 5.16 -6.07
C ASN A 154 12.05 3.68 -6.20
N ASN A 155 10.80 3.39 -6.50
CA ASN A 155 10.33 2.04 -6.66
C ASN A 155 10.58 1.53 -8.09
N TYR A 156 10.84 0.25 -8.22
CA TYR A 156 11.08 -0.40 -9.50
C TYR A 156 9.90 -1.29 -9.89
N TYR A 157 9.41 -1.12 -11.11
CA TYR A 157 8.28 -1.87 -11.65
C TYR A 157 8.71 -2.74 -12.82
N LEU A 158 8.42 -4.02 -12.73
CA LEU A 158 8.69 -5.00 -13.78
C LEU A 158 7.42 -5.78 -14.10
N SER A 159 6.88 -5.56 -15.29
CA SER A 159 5.73 -6.31 -15.78
C SER A 159 6.08 -7.78 -15.98
N GLY A 160 5.16 -8.66 -15.62
CA GLY A 160 5.21 -10.10 -15.88
C GLY A 160 4.01 -10.53 -16.73
N ASN A 161 3.70 -11.83 -16.69
CA ASN A 161 2.59 -12.40 -17.48
C ASN A 161 1.21 -11.94 -17.00
N ALA A 162 1.07 -11.60 -15.73
CA ALA A 162 -0.19 -11.13 -15.15
C ALA A 162 -0.36 -9.61 -15.26
N SER A 163 0.69 -8.86 -15.60
CA SER A 163 0.65 -7.41 -15.68
C SER A 163 0.10 -6.93 -17.02
N ASP A 164 -0.56 -5.77 -17.00
CA ASP A 164 -0.81 -5.03 -18.23
C ASP A 164 0.54 -4.61 -18.85
N LYS A 165 0.69 -4.85 -20.13
CA LYS A 165 1.90 -4.52 -20.89
C LYS A 165 1.73 -3.28 -21.78
N SER A 166 0.54 -2.71 -21.83
CA SER A 166 0.24 -1.50 -22.60
C SER A 166 0.46 -0.21 -21.79
N SER A 167 0.34 -0.29 -20.48
CA SER A 167 0.49 0.85 -19.58
C SER A 167 1.04 0.42 -18.22
N VAL A 168 1.60 1.38 -17.50
CA VAL A 168 1.94 1.21 -16.10
C VAL A 168 1.16 2.21 -15.26
N VAL A 169 0.57 1.71 -14.18
CA VAL A 169 0.05 2.53 -13.11
C VAL A 169 0.88 2.23 -11.86
N PHE A 170 1.69 3.19 -11.44
CA PHE A 170 2.46 3.09 -10.20
C PHE A 170 1.53 3.05 -9.00
N VAL A 171 0.63 4.02 -8.96
CA VAL A 171 -0.38 4.11 -7.93
C VAL A 171 -1.67 4.72 -8.49
N ASN A 172 -2.79 4.14 -8.13
CA ASN A 172 -4.11 4.75 -8.29
C ASN A 172 -4.52 5.38 -6.95
N VAL A 173 -4.47 6.70 -6.87
CA VAL A 173 -4.87 7.43 -5.67
C VAL A 173 -6.38 7.36 -5.55
N SER A 174 -6.84 6.66 -4.52
CA SER A 174 -8.25 6.48 -4.27
C SER A 174 -8.86 7.69 -3.59
N TYR A 175 -10.12 7.87 -3.87
CA TYR A 175 -10.98 8.86 -3.26
C TYR A 175 -11.56 8.38 -1.92
N ALA A 176 -12.19 9.28 -1.20
CA ALA A 176 -12.92 8.95 0.03
C ALA A 176 -13.90 7.79 -0.19
N ARG A 177 -13.76 6.75 0.59
CA ARG A 177 -14.43 5.47 0.36
C ARG A 177 -15.95 5.52 0.42
N ASP A 178 -16.53 6.41 1.18
CA ASP A 178 -17.97 6.45 1.48
C ASP A 178 -18.71 7.57 0.73
N GLY A 179 -18.18 8.01 -0.41
CA GLY A 179 -18.80 9.04 -1.24
C GLY A 179 -18.78 10.44 -0.62
N ALA A 180 -18.08 10.62 0.48
CA ALA A 180 -17.95 11.93 1.11
C ALA A 180 -17.03 12.82 0.28
N THR A 181 -17.58 13.85 -0.33
CA THR A 181 -16.88 14.79 -1.21
C THR A 181 -16.26 15.99 -0.48
N SER A 182 -16.45 16.07 0.83
CA SER A 182 -16.06 17.23 1.65
C SER A 182 -14.69 17.13 2.31
N TRP A 183 -13.91 16.10 1.95
CA TRP A 183 -12.63 15.82 2.60
C TRP A 183 -11.46 16.42 1.85
N ALA A 184 -10.44 16.81 2.58
CA ALA A 184 -9.19 17.19 1.97
C ALA A 184 -8.61 15.97 1.18
N PRO A 185 -8.17 16.18 -0.06
CA PRO A 185 -7.51 15.14 -0.82
C PRO A 185 -6.22 14.69 -0.12
N SER A 186 -5.88 13.41 -0.25
CA SER A 186 -4.57 12.92 0.18
C SER A 186 -3.44 13.64 -0.56
N LYS A 187 -2.26 13.69 0.03
CA LYS A 187 -1.07 14.31 -0.57
C LYS A 187 0.01 13.29 -0.86
N TRP A 188 0.53 13.36 -2.06
CA TRP A 188 1.49 12.40 -2.58
C TRP A 188 2.71 13.09 -3.20
N TYR A 189 3.88 12.73 -2.73
CA TYR A 189 5.12 13.01 -3.41
C TYR A 189 5.56 11.76 -4.19
N VAL A 190 5.56 11.83 -5.51
CA VAL A 190 5.86 10.69 -6.38
C VAL A 190 7.06 11.02 -7.24
N SER A 191 8.20 10.40 -6.97
CA SER A 191 9.46 10.73 -7.62
C SER A 191 10.43 9.54 -7.69
N GLY A 192 11.26 9.51 -8.73
CA GLY A 192 12.32 8.52 -8.86
C GLY A 192 11.86 7.09 -9.19
N ASN A 193 10.57 6.85 -9.38
CA ASN A 193 10.08 5.53 -9.72
C ASN A 193 10.41 5.19 -11.18
N TYR A 194 10.80 3.95 -11.40
CA TYR A 194 11.17 3.45 -12.71
C TYR A 194 10.32 2.22 -13.11
N ALA A 195 9.78 2.25 -14.31
CA ALA A 195 9.06 1.12 -14.88
C ALA A 195 9.76 0.64 -16.16
N ARG A 196 10.25 -0.59 -16.13
CA ARG A 196 10.90 -1.20 -17.28
C ARG A 196 9.93 -1.32 -18.47
N GLY A 197 10.31 -0.71 -19.59
CA GLY A 197 9.48 -0.68 -20.79
C GLY A 197 8.53 0.52 -20.91
N PHE A 198 8.47 1.40 -19.89
CA PHE A 198 7.59 2.57 -19.87
C PHE A 198 8.39 3.85 -19.63
N ALA A 199 9.07 4.31 -20.66
CA ALA A 199 9.98 5.46 -20.57
C ALA A 199 9.28 6.75 -20.13
N SER A 200 8.06 7.02 -20.61
CA SER A 200 7.31 8.21 -20.26
C SER A 200 7.01 8.29 -18.76
N ALA A 201 6.55 7.20 -18.16
CA ALA A 201 6.28 7.15 -16.72
C ALA A 201 7.57 7.18 -15.89
N SER A 202 8.66 6.61 -16.40
CA SER A 202 9.96 6.65 -15.73
C SER A 202 10.58 8.06 -15.75
N THR A 203 10.34 8.83 -16.81
CA THR A 203 10.84 10.21 -16.94
C THR A 203 9.96 11.20 -16.19
N ASN A 204 8.64 11.04 -16.26
CA ASN A 204 7.66 11.82 -15.51
C ASN A 204 6.76 10.87 -14.73
N ASN A 205 7.03 10.69 -13.47
CA ASN A 205 6.33 9.71 -12.65
C ASN A 205 4.81 9.97 -12.55
N TRP A 206 4.37 11.21 -12.72
CA TRP A 206 2.95 11.55 -12.70
C TRP A 206 2.18 11.04 -13.93
N VAL A 207 2.86 10.59 -14.97
CA VAL A 207 2.24 9.83 -16.07
C VAL A 207 1.70 8.48 -15.56
N GLY A 208 2.42 7.85 -14.65
CA GLY A 208 2.02 6.58 -14.01
C GLY A 208 1.10 6.71 -12.79
N VAL A 209 0.62 7.90 -12.47
CA VAL A 209 -0.34 8.13 -11.37
C VAL A 209 -1.74 8.32 -11.97
N THR A 210 -2.71 7.60 -11.46
CA THR A 210 -4.14 7.85 -11.70
C THR A 210 -4.80 8.34 -10.42
N VAL A 211 -5.83 9.16 -10.55
CA VAL A 211 -6.54 9.75 -9.41
C VAL A 211 -8.03 9.58 -9.64
N GLU A 212 -8.73 9.06 -8.65
CA GLU A 212 -10.17 8.96 -8.65
C GLU A 212 -10.76 10.29 -8.16
N THR A 213 -11.73 10.86 -8.85
CA THR A 213 -12.56 12.03 -8.46
C THR A 213 -11.85 13.38 -8.39
N TYR A 214 -10.59 13.47 -7.97
CA TYR A 214 -9.79 14.69 -7.94
C TYR A 214 -8.92 14.84 -9.19
N SER A 215 -8.36 16.01 -9.39
CA SER A 215 -7.27 16.20 -10.34
C SER A 215 -5.93 15.76 -9.75
N LYS A 216 -4.93 15.52 -10.59
CA LYS A 216 -3.58 15.22 -10.11
C LYS A 216 -3.00 16.38 -9.30
N ASP A 217 -3.32 17.61 -9.65
CA ASP A 217 -2.84 18.80 -8.95
C ASP A 217 -3.38 18.90 -7.52
N ASP A 218 -4.58 18.39 -7.27
CA ASP A 218 -5.17 18.37 -5.93
C ASP A 218 -4.41 17.48 -4.96
N VAL A 219 -3.84 16.36 -5.46
CA VAL A 219 -3.17 15.34 -4.63
C VAL A 219 -1.64 15.45 -4.70
N LYS A 220 -1.10 16.19 -5.65
CA LYS A 220 0.33 16.31 -5.86
C LYS A 220 1.00 17.15 -4.77
N SER A 221 2.12 16.66 -4.27
CA SER A 221 3.13 17.45 -3.55
C SER A 221 4.34 17.66 -4.45
N GLU A 222 4.80 18.88 -4.58
CA GLU A 222 5.98 19.22 -5.39
C GLU A 222 7.28 18.86 -4.66
N GLU A 223 7.23 18.78 -3.34
CA GLU A 223 8.37 18.45 -2.52
C GLU A 223 8.07 17.21 -1.67
N ARG A 224 9.15 16.53 -1.25
CA ARG A 224 9.05 15.42 -0.29
C ARG A 224 8.35 15.90 0.97
N ILE A 225 7.31 15.18 1.35
CA ILE A 225 6.52 15.50 2.53
C ILE A 225 7.36 15.22 3.77
N VAL A 226 7.45 16.20 4.64
CA VAL A 226 8.09 16.07 5.95
C VAL A 226 7.00 16.05 7.00
N PRO A 227 6.86 14.94 7.73
CA PRO A 227 5.82 14.85 8.75
C PRO A 227 6.00 15.92 9.84
N GLN A 228 4.88 16.49 10.26
CA GLN A 228 4.88 17.62 11.20
C GLN A 228 5.36 17.27 12.61
N ASN A 229 5.32 15.99 13.00
CA ASN A 229 5.74 15.54 14.31
C ASN A 229 7.20 15.10 14.36
N ALA A 230 7.94 15.58 15.36
CA ALA A 230 9.38 15.29 15.52
C ALA A 230 9.71 13.78 15.67
N TYR A 231 8.75 12.98 16.08
CA TYR A 231 8.88 11.52 16.20
C TYR A 231 9.07 10.81 14.86
N HIS A 232 8.65 11.41 13.76
CA HIS A 232 8.83 10.87 12.41
C HIS A 232 10.29 10.91 11.92
N LYS A 233 11.14 11.69 12.57
CA LYS A 233 12.57 11.81 12.16
C LYS A 233 13.39 10.56 12.43
N LEU A 234 12.94 9.67 13.31
CA LEU A 234 13.70 8.48 13.69
C LEU A 234 13.63 7.35 12.65
N SER A 235 12.56 7.27 11.86
CA SER A 235 12.46 6.28 10.78
C SER A 235 13.35 6.61 9.57
N LEU A 236 13.77 7.86 9.41
CA LEU A 236 14.62 8.31 8.32
C LEU A 236 16.13 8.01 8.53
N ILE A 237 16.52 7.55 9.71
CA ILE A 237 17.92 7.29 10.06
C ILE A 237 18.43 5.97 9.46
N HIS A 238 17.54 5.12 8.95
CA HIS A 238 17.89 3.81 8.42
C HIS A 238 17.81 3.69 6.89
N ILE A 239 17.71 4.79 6.17
CA ILE A 239 17.73 4.82 4.69
C ILE A 239 19.09 5.28 4.19
#